data_55fcc08ce92be3e44b0aecf8b7072df3
#
_entry.id   55fcc08ce92be3e44b0aecf8b7072df3
#
_cell.length_a   1.000
_cell.length_b   1.000
_cell.length_c   1.000
_cell.angle_alpha   90.00
_cell.angle_beta   90.00
_cell.angle_gamma   90.00
#
_symmetry.space_group_name_H-M   'P 1'
#
loop_
_entity.id
_entity.type
_entity.pdbx_description
1 polymer ?
#
loop_
_entity_poly.entity_id
_entity_poly.type
_entity_poly.pdbx_seq_one_letter_code
_entity_poly.pdbx_strand_id
1 'polypeptide(L)'
;MALDRGAVLLAELRLALAEEPNETAEALIDRADAQLDRARELAQAGRLRGSIRAATLGRALALEAHWLLSRGDAGARVERAIDAVGELLEDLAVELGPDAAAERAELETARAHWTEAAAAWKAGELVRAEQLCRLAEAAARRAAEEAGTP
;
A
#
# COMPACT_ATOMS: atom_id res chain seq x y z
N MET A 1 8.37 6.27 9.22
CA MET A 1 8.31 7.04 7.96
C MET A 1 7.78 6.15 6.84
N ALA A 2 7.07 6.71 5.89
CA ALA A 2 6.40 5.97 4.81
C ALA A 2 7.35 5.08 3.98
N LEU A 3 8.52 5.58 3.65
CA LEU A 3 9.52 4.85 2.88
C LEU A 3 10.14 3.68 3.66
N ASP A 4 10.29 3.85 4.97
CA ASP A 4 10.84 2.79 5.83
C ASP A 4 9.85 1.63 5.98
N ARG A 5 8.56 1.93 6.13
CA ARG A 5 7.50 0.91 6.18
C ARG A 5 7.40 0.12 4.86
N GLY A 6 7.53 0.81 3.74
CA GLY A 6 7.61 0.16 2.43
C GLY A 6 8.81 -0.77 2.30
N ALA A 7 9.98 -0.34 2.76
CA ALA A 7 11.19 -1.15 2.76
C ALA A 7 11.08 -2.39 3.66
N VAL A 8 10.44 -2.27 4.82
CA VAL A 8 10.17 -3.41 5.72
C VAL A 8 9.27 -4.43 5.04
N LEU A 9 8.18 -4.00 4.42
CA LEU A 9 7.28 -4.88 3.69
C LEU A 9 8.01 -5.61 2.55
N LEU A 10 8.84 -4.92 1.78
CA LEU A 10 9.64 -5.54 0.72
C LEU A 10 10.63 -6.58 1.26
N ALA A 11 11.27 -6.32 2.39
CA ALA A 11 12.16 -7.28 3.03
C ALA A 11 11.42 -8.56 3.45
N GLU A 12 10.23 -8.43 4.05
CA GLU A 12 9.36 -9.56 4.38
C GLU A 12 8.97 -10.37 3.14
N LEU A 13 8.61 -9.69 2.05
CA LEU A 13 8.23 -10.34 0.79
C LEU A 13 9.40 -11.06 0.12
N ARG A 14 10.61 -10.53 0.19
CA ARG A 14 11.80 -11.20 -0.33
C ARG A 14 12.12 -12.49 0.42
N LEU A 15 11.88 -12.52 1.73
CA LEU A 15 12.00 -13.75 2.53
C LEU A 15 10.96 -14.79 2.11
N ALA A 16 9.70 -14.37 1.95
CA ALA A 16 8.62 -15.26 1.49
C ALA A 16 8.89 -15.78 0.07
N LEU A 17 9.41 -14.93 -0.82
CA LEU A 17 9.78 -15.31 -2.19
C LEU A 17 10.91 -16.36 -2.21
N ALA A 18 11.87 -16.29 -1.28
CA ALA A 18 12.95 -17.26 -1.17
C ALA A 18 12.43 -18.64 -0.75
N GLU A 19 11.39 -18.70 0.06
CA GLU A 19 10.73 -19.94 0.48
C GLU A 19 9.84 -20.53 -0.62
N GLU A 20 9.11 -19.69 -1.33
CA GLU A 20 8.16 -20.09 -2.38
C GLU A 20 8.35 -19.21 -3.63
N PRO A 21 9.22 -19.60 -4.57
CA PRO A 21 9.52 -18.82 -5.76
C PRO A 21 8.28 -18.56 -6.64
N ASN A 22 8.12 -17.31 -7.07
CA ASN A 22 7.02 -16.86 -7.93
C ASN A 22 7.51 -15.71 -8.81
N GLU A 23 7.63 -15.95 -10.11
CA GLU A 23 8.16 -14.96 -11.07
C GLU A 23 7.33 -13.68 -11.13
N THR A 24 6.01 -13.79 -11.06
CA THR A 24 5.11 -12.63 -11.08
C THR A 24 5.31 -11.78 -9.83
N ALA A 25 5.39 -12.41 -8.66
CA ALA A 25 5.65 -11.72 -7.39
C ALA A 25 7.04 -11.08 -7.38
N GLU A 26 8.06 -11.76 -7.89
CA GLU A 26 9.41 -11.22 -8.03
C GLU A 26 9.42 -9.94 -8.87
N ALA A 27 8.78 -9.96 -10.04
CA ALA A 27 8.67 -8.79 -10.90
C ALA A 27 7.94 -7.62 -10.21
N LEU A 28 6.90 -7.89 -9.43
CA LEU A 28 6.19 -6.86 -8.65
C LEU A 28 7.07 -6.29 -7.55
N ILE A 29 7.83 -7.11 -6.85
CA ILE A 29 8.77 -6.68 -5.80
C ILE A 29 9.87 -5.78 -6.40
N ASP A 30 10.45 -6.15 -7.55
CA ASP A 30 11.46 -5.35 -8.22
C ASP A 30 10.92 -3.99 -8.68
N ARG A 31 9.70 -3.97 -9.20
CA ARG A 31 9.01 -2.73 -9.57
C ARG A 31 8.67 -1.87 -8.35
N ALA A 32 8.26 -2.49 -7.26
CA ALA A 32 7.99 -1.81 -6.00
C ALA A 32 9.25 -1.13 -5.46
N ASP A 33 10.37 -1.86 -5.45
CA ASP A 33 11.66 -1.36 -5.00
C ASP A 33 12.12 -0.15 -5.83
N ALA A 34 12.00 -0.24 -7.16
CA ALA A 34 12.32 0.87 -8.07
C ALA A 34 11.45 2.12 -7.79
N GLN A 35 10.17 1.94 -7.47
CA GLN A 35 9.30 3.06 -7.13
C GLN A 35 9.65 3.68 -5.77
N LEU A 36 10.03 2.89 -4.77
CA LEU A 36 10.49 3.41 -3.49
C LEU A 36 11.81 4.17 -3.62
N ASP A 37 12.74 3.70 -4.44
CA ASP A 37 13.98 4.42 -4.73
C ASP A 37 13.71 5.74 -5.43
N ARG A 38 12.82 5.74 -6.42
CA ARG A 38 12.39 6.97 -7.09
C ARG A 38 11.73 7.95 -6.10
N ALA A 39 10.94 7.45 -5.16
CA ALA A 39 10.34 8.29 -4.11
C ALA A 39 11.41 8.98 -3.26
N ARG A 40 12.47 8.26 -2.88
CA ARG A 40 13.59 8.82 -2.12
C ARG A 40 14.32 9.92 -2.91
N GLU A 41 14.60 9.67 -4.19
CA GLU A 41 15.23 10.66 -5.08
C GLU A 41 14.38 11.92 -5.20
N LEU A 42 13.08 11.77 -5.42
CA LEU A 42 12.15 12.88 -5.52
C LEU A 42 12.04 13.67 -4.22
N ALA A 43 12.03 13.00 -3.07
CA ALA A 43 12.04 13.65 -1.76
C ALA A 43 13.31 14.47 -1.55
N GLN A 44 14.47 13.91 -1.89
CA GLN A 44 15.77 14.61 -1.81
C GLN A 44 15.82 15.84 -2.72
N ALA A 45 15.16 15.78 -3.87
CA ALA A 45 15.04 16.89 -4.82
C ALA A 45 13.95 17.91 -4.43
N GLY A 46 13.26 17.73 -3.30
CA GLY A 46 12.18 18.61 -2.85
C GLY A 46 10.86 18.45 -3.61
N ARG A 47 10.74 17.42 -4.44
CA ARG A 47 9.53 17.11 -5.22
C ARG A 47 8.57 16.21 -4.42
N LEU A 48 7.99 16.78 -3.37
CA LEU A 48 7.21 16.01 -2.38
C LEU A 48 6.00 15.30 -2.98
N ARG A 49 5.24 15.94 -3.86
CA ARG A 49 4.06 15.32 -4.51
C ARG A 49 4.44 14.11 -5.34
N GLY A 50 5.49 14.23 -6.13
CA GLY A 50 6.03 13.10 -6.90
C GLY A 50 6.54 11.97 -6.03
N SER A 51 7.17 12.31 -4.91
CA SER A 51 7.63 11.34 -3.91
C SER A 51 6.46 10.56 -3.30
N ILE A 52 5.39 11.24 -2.88
CA ILE A 52 4.16 10.61 -2.34
C ILE A 52 3.58 9.63 -3.35
N ARG A 53 3.43 10.07 -4.59
CA ARG A 53 2.90 9.23 -5.68
C ARG A 53 3.74 7.97 -5.90
N ALA A 54 5.05 8.13 -6.01
CA ALA A 54 5.97 7.00 -6.23
C ALA A 54 5.99 6.04 -5.03
N ALA A 55 6.02 6.55 -3.80
CA ALA A 55 5.98 5.73 -2.60
C ALA A 55 4.67 4.93 -2.48
N THR A 56 3.54 5.57 -2.76
CA THR A 56 2.23 4.90 -2.73
C THR A 56 2.13 3.81 -3.79
N LEU A 57 2.59 4.08 -5.01
CA LEU A 57 2.62 3.07 -6.07
C LEU A 57 3.54 1.90 -5.70
N GLY A 58 4.72 2.16 -5.14
CA GLY A 58 5.63 1.11 -4.68
C GLY A 58 4.99 0.21 -3.62
N ARG A 59 4.32 0.80 -2.64
CA ARG A 59 3.60 0.06 -1.59
C ARG A 59 2.41 -0.74 -2.14
N ALA A 60 1.67 -0.20 -3.10
CA ALA A 60 0.60 -0.92 -3.77
C ALA A 60 1.11 -2.14 -4.54
N LEU A 61 2.21 -2.01 -5.27
CA LEU A 61 2.86 -3.14 -5.96
C LEU A 61 3.35 -4.20 -4.97
N ALA A 62 3.90 -3.79 -3.82
CA ALA A 62 4.29 -4.71 -2.76
C ALA A 62 3.08 -5.48 -2.19
N LEU A 63 1.94 -4.83 -2.01
CA LEU A 63 0.70 -5.49 -1.58
C LEU A 63 0.18 -6.49 -2.60
N GLU A 64 0.26 -6.19 -3.89
CA GLU A 64 -0.08 -7.16 -4.94
C GLU A 64 0.83 -8.39 -4.86
N ALA A 65 2.13 -8.22 -4.65
CA ALA A 65 3.05 -9.34 -4.43
C ALA A 65 2.69 -10.14 -3.16
N HIS A 66 2.31 -9.45 -2.09
CA HIS A 66 1.85 -10.09 -0.85
C HIS A 66 0.66 -11.03 -1.10
N TRP A 67 -0.33 -10.59 -1.88
CA TRP A 67 -1.49 -11.43 -2.22
C TRP A 67 -1.10 -12.69 -3.01
N LEU A 68 -0.05 -12.63 -3.81
CA LEU A 68 0.44 -13.78 -4.58
C LEU A 68 1.25 -14.76 -3.73
N LEU A 69 2.01 -14.28 -2.75
CA LEU A 69 2.94 -15.09 -1.96
C LEU A 69 2.30 -15.75 -0.73
N SER A 70 1.28 -15.14 -0.15
CA SER A 70 0.71 -15.60 1.13
C SER A 70 -0.41 -16.62 0.92
N ARG A 71 -0.10 -17.82 0.46
CA ARG A 71 -1.12 -18.86 0.18
C ARG A 71 -1.45 -19.76 1.36
N GLY A 72 -0.58 -19.84 2.37
CA GLY A 72 -0.69 -20.83 3.45
C GLY A 72 -1.74 -20.52 4.51
N ASP A 73 -1.89 -19.27 4.92
CA ASP A 73 -2.84 -18.83 5.94
C ASP A 73 -3.58 -17.58 5.46
N ALA A 74 -4.82 -17.77 5.04
CA ALA A 74 -5.66 -16.69 4.53
C ALA A 74 -5.96 -15.64 5.61
N GLY A 75 -6.13 -16.04 6.86
CA GLY A 75 -6.36 -15.13 7.98
C GLY A 75 -5.16 -14.21 8.23
N ALA A 76 -3.96 -14.78 8.34
CA ALA A 76 -2.73 -14.02 8.54
C ALA A 76 -2.41 -13.12 7.34
N ARG A 77 -2.68 -13.59 6.13
CA ARG A 77 -2.52 -12.80 4.90
C ARG A 77 -3.39 -11.55 4.91
N VAL A 78 -4.66 -11.70 5.23
CA VAL A 78 -5.61 -10.58 5.31
C VAL A 78 -5.24 -9.63 6.44
N GLU A 79 -4.89 -10.15 7.62
CA GLU A 79 -4.42 -9.35 8.76
C GLU A 79 -3.23 -8.47 8.38
N ARG A 80 -2.21 -9.05 7.75
CA ARG A 80 -1.03 -8.30 7.32
C ARG A 80 -1.37 -7.23 6.28
N ALA A 81 -2.29 -7.51 5.36
CA ALA A 81 -2.75 -6.53 4.38
C ALA A 81 -3.53 -5.38 5.03
N ILE A 82 -4.38 -5.66 6.00
CA ILE A 82 -5.10 -4.64 6.78
C ILE A 82 -4.09 -3.71 7.48
N ASP A 83 -3.07 -4.27 8.12
CA ASP A 83 -2.02 -3.49 8.78
C ASP A 83 -1.26 -2.61 7.78
N ALA A 84 -0.85 -3.17 6.65
CA ALA A 84 -0.11 -2.45 5.62
C ALA A 84 -0.93 -1.32 4.99
N VAL A 85 -2.22 -1.55 4.72
CA VAL A 85 -3.12 -0.51 4.21
C VAL A 85 -3.35 0.57 5.28
N GLY A 86 -3.55 0.19 6.54
CA GLY A 86 -3.69 1.14 7.65
C GLY A 86 -2.46 2.06 7.79
N GLU A 87 -1.27 1.49 7.73
CA GLU A 87 0.00 2.24 7.74
C GLU A 87 0.10 3.20 6.53
N LEU A 88 -0.30 2.75 5.34
CA LEU A 88 -0.34 3.57 4.13
C LEU A 88 -1.28 4.77 4.30
N LEU A 89 -2.48 4.55 4.84
CA LEU A 89 -3.47 5.61 5.06
C LEU A 89 -3.01 6.63 6.10
N GLU A 90 -2.35 6.18 7.17
CA GLU A 90 -1.76 7.06 8.17
C GLU A 90 -0.68 7.97 7.55
N ASP A 91 0.21 7.38 6.75
CA ASP A 91 1.29 8.11 6.11
C ASP A 91 0.74 9.14 5.10
N LEU A 92 -0.25 8.77 4.29
CA LEU A 92 -0.92 9.69 3.37
C LEU A 92 -1.62 10.83 4.10
N ALA A 93 -2.26 10.56 5.23
CA ALA A 93 -2.94 11.59 6.02
C ALA A 93 -1.96 12.67 6.54
N VAL A 94 -0.73 12.26 6.87
CA VAL A 94 0.33 13.19 7.30
C VAL A 94 0.90 13.97 6.11
N GLU A 95 1.10 13.32 4.98
CA GLU A 95 1.77 13.89 3.80
C GLU A 95 0.86 14.79 2.96
N LEU A 96 -0.46 14.51 2.93
CA LEU A 96 -1.43 15.35 2.23
C LEU A 96 -1.71 16.62 3.04
N GLY A 97 -1.42 17.77 2.42
CA GLY A 97 -1.61 19.08 3.05
C GLY A 97 -3.09 19.43 3.29
N PRO A 98 -3.38 20.49 4.07
CA PRO A 98 -4.73 20.90 4.40
C PRO A 98 -5.57 21.38 3.20
N ASP A 99 -4.92 21.80 2.12
CA ASP A 99 -5.57 22.36 0.93
C ASP A 99 -5.93 21.33 -0.15
N ALA A 100 -5.63 20.05 0.11
CA ALA A 100 -5.85 18.94 -0.82
C ALA A 100 -7.25 18.33 -0.66
N ALA A 101 -8.31 19.06 -1.04
CA ALA A 101 -9.70 18.63 -0.80
C ALA A 101 -10.11 17.36 -1.56
N ALA A 102 -9.71 17.22 -2.82
CA ALA A 102 -10.02 16.05 -3.64
C ALA A 102 -9.29 14.80 -3.13
N GLU A 103 -8.00 14.93 -2.81
CA GLU A 103 -7.16 13.88 -2.25
C GLU A 103 -7.69 13.41 -0.89
N ARG A 104 -8.19 14.33 -0.08
CA ARG A 104 -8.81 14.00 1.21
C ARG A 104 -10.11 13.23 1.06
N ALA A 105 -10.94 13.57 0.06
CA ALA A 105 -12.16 12.82 -0.23
C ALA A 105 -11.84 11.36 -0.59
N GLU A 106 -10.83 11.13 -1.43
CA GLU A 106 -10.36 9.79 -1.76
C GLU A 106 -9.77 9.06 -0.53
N LEU A 107 -9.03 9.78 0.32
CA LEU A 107 -8.49 9.23 1.56
C LEU A 107 -9.61 8.81 2.53
N GLU A 108 -10.67 9.58 2.66
CA GLU A 108 -11.84 9.21 3.48
C GLU A 108 -12.57 7.98 2.91
N THR A 109 -12.68 7.88 1.59
CA THR A 109 -13.20 6.67 0.92
C THR A 109 -12.33 5.45 1.25
N ALA A 110 -11.01 5.60 1.16
CA ALA A 110 -10.07 4.54 1.52
C ALA A 110 -10.20 4.10 2.98
N ARG A 111 -10.34 5.05 3.90
CA ARG A 111 -10.54 4.77 5.33
C ARG A 111 -11.84 4.02 5.60
N ALA A 112 -12.93 4.40 4.92
CA ALA A 112 -14.20 3.71 5.05
C ALA A 112 -14.07 2.23 4.64
N HIS A 113 -13.46 1.96 3.49
CA HIS A 113 -13.20 0.58 3.04
C HIS A 113 -12.27 -0.17 4.00
N TRP A 114 -11.23 0.46 4.49
CA TRP A 114 -10.30 -0.15 5.46
C TRP A 114 -11.01 -0.52 6.78
N THR A 115 -11.83 0.37 7.31
CA THR A 115 -12.62 0.12 8.53
C THR A 115 -13.56 -1.07 8.34
N GLU A 116 -14.24 -1.14 7.19
CA GLU A 116 -15.08 -2.28 6.85
C GLU A 116 -14.27 -3.57 6.66
N ALA A 117 -13.07 -3.49 6.08
CA ALA A 117 -12.17 -4.62 5.93
C ALA A 117 -11.77 -5.21 7.30
N ALA A 118 -11.41 -4.36 8.24
CA ALA A 118 -11.06 -4.77 9.60
C ALA A 118 -12.25 -5.44 10.30
N ALA A 119 -13.46 -4.92 10.14
CA ALA A 119 -14.68 -5.50 10.69
C ALA A 119 -14.99 -6.86 10.04
N ALA A 120 -14.87 -6.98 8.73
CA ALA A 120 -15.08 -8.24 8.00
C ALA A 120 -14.06 -9.31 8.42
N TRP A 121 -12.80 -8.93 8.60
CA TRP A 121 -11.78 -9.86 9.10
C TRP A 121 -12.10 -10.38 10.49
N LYS A 122 -12.51 -9.52 11.43
CA LYS A 122 -12.94 -9.92 12.78
C LYS A 122 -14.16 -10.84 12.76
N ALA A 123 -15.04 -10.67 11.80
CA ALA A 123 -16.21 -11.53 11.60
C ALA A 123 -15.88 -12.86 10.89
N GLY A 124 -14.63 -13.07 10.47
CA GLY A 124 -14.21 -14.27 9.74
C GLY A 124 -14.56 -14.26 8.23
N GLU A 125 -15.03 -13.14 7.72
CA GLU A 125 -15.39 -12.95 6.30
C GLU A 125 -14.15 -12.59 5.47
N LEU A 126 -13.23 -13.55 5.30
CA LEU A 126 -11.88 -13.29 4.75
C LEU A 126 -11.90 -12.80 3.31
N VAL A 127 -12.77 -13.35 2.46
CA VAL A 127 -12.88 -12.92 1.05
C VAL A 127 -13.36 -11.48 0.96
N ARG A 128 -14.35 -11.11 1.76
CA ARG A 128 -14.86 -9.75 1.83
C ARG A 128 -13.80 -8.78 2.36
N ALA A 129 -13.08 -9.19 3.41
CA ALA A 129 -11.99 -8.39 3.97
C ALA A 129 -10.88 -8.13 2.93
N GLU A 130 -10.49 -9.14 2.15
CA GLU A 130 -9.53 -8.99 1.06
C GLU A 130 -10.01 -8.00 0.00
N GLN A 131 -11.26 -8.14 -0.45
CA GLN A 131 -11.84 -7.23 -1.44
C GLN A 131 -11.89 -5.79 -0.96
N LEU A 132 -12.26 -5.56 0.30
CA LEU A 132 -12.28 -4.24 0.91
C LEU A 132 -10.88 -3.64 1.09
N CYS A 133 -9.88 -4.44 1.43
CA CYS A 133 -8.49 -4.01 1.45
C CYS A 133 -8.03 -3.53 0.07
N ARG A 134 -8.36 -4.25 -0.99
CA ARG A 134 -8.02 -3.87 -2.37
C ARG A 134 -8.71 -2.58 -2.80
N LEU A 135 -9.95 -2.37 -2.39
CA LEU A 135 -10.68 -1.11 -2.63
C LEU A 135 -10.06 0.06 -1.86
N ALA A 136 -9.65 -0.16 -0.62
CA ALA A 136 -8.95 0.86 0.18
C ALA A 136 -7.61 1.24 -0.44
N GLU A 137 -6.83 0.26 -0.87
CA GLU A 137 -5.57 0.48 -1.59
C GLU A 137 -5.77 1.28 -2.88
N ALA A 138 -6.78 0.91 -3.69
CA ALA A 138 -7.08 1.62 -4.94
C ALA A 138 -7.48 3.08 -4.69
N ALA A 139 -8.27 3.37 -3.66
CA ALA A 139 -8.62 4.72 -3.27
C ALA A 139 -7.41 5.52 -2.77
N ALA A 140 -6.51 4.88 -2.00
CA ALA A 140 -5.26 5.50 -1.57
C ALA A 140 -4.35 5.87 -2.76
N ARG A 141 -4.27 5.01 -3.77
CA ARG A 141 -3.55 5.30 -5.02
C ARG A 141 -4.12 6.49 -5.75
N ARG A 142 -5.44 6.59 -5.88
CA ARG A 142 -6.09 7.75 -6.50
C ARG A 142 -5.78 9.04 -5.75
N ALA A 143 -5.84 9.02 -4.41
CA ALA A 143 -5.46 10.18 -3.61
C ALA A 143 -4.01 10.63 -3.90
N ALA A 144 -3.08 9.70 -3.98
CA ALA A 144 -1.69 10.00 -4.28
C ALA A 144 -1.46 10.47 -5.73
N GLU A 145 -2.23 9.93 -6.69
CA GLU A 145 -2.17 10.34 -8.10
C GLU A 145 -2.68 11.78 -8.28
N GLU A 146 -3.77 12.15 -7.63
CA GLU A 146 -4.30 13.52 -7.64
C GLU A 146 -3.31 14.51 -7.01
N ALA A 147 -2.66 14.13 -5.91
CA ALA A 147 -1.61 14.92 -5.28
C ALA A 147 -0.40 15.16 -6.20
N GLY A 148 -0.13 14.26 -7.14
CA GLY A 148 0.93 14.38 -8.14
C GLY A 148 0.60 15.25 -9.34
N THR A 149 -0.66 15.67 -9.50
CA THR A 149 -1.10 16.52 -10.62
C THR A 149 -0.80 17.99 -10.30
N PRO A 150 -0.15 18.73 -11.19
CA PRO A 150 0.14 20.14 -10.95
C PRO A 150 -1.12 21.00 -10.96
#